data_effc8d0b1b18cf1e06e6482d67f4447d
#
_entry.id   effc8d0b1b18cf1e06e6482d67f4447d
#
_cell.length_a   1.000
_cell.length_b   1.000
_cell.length_c   1.000
_cell.angle_alpha   90.00
_cell.angle_beta   90.00
_cell.angle_gamma   90.00
#
_symmetry.space_group_name_H-M   'P 1'
#
loop_
_entity.id
_entity.type
_entity.pdbx_description
1 polymer ?
#
loop_
_entity_poly.entity_id
_entity_poly.type
_entity_poly.pdbx_seq_one_letter_code
_entity_poly.pdbx_strand_id
1 'polypeptide(L)'
;MGQVRRVVTGHDKNGKAVVLSDGPVPVVHSNPMRAGQLSHEIWKTSAMPVAIAADEREPTAGPRQLHPAPMGTVFRISEVPPETEAVRNLTPEQARAAFGASRAEDASTWGRGG
;
A
#
# COMPACT_ATOMS: atom_id res chain seq x y z
N MET A 1 -11.04 -7.96 -10.37
CA MET A 1 -10.72 -6.57 -10.72
C MET A 1 -9.37 -6.53 -11.40
N GLY A 2 -9.24 -5.75 -12.47
CA GLY A 2 -7.97 -5.62 -13.17
C GLY A 2 -7.03 -4.61 -12.52
N GLN A 3 -6.30 -3.90 -13.35
CA GLN A 3 -5.39 -2.88 -12.88
C GLN A 3 -6.15 -1.68 -12.32
N VAL A 4 -5.58 -1.07 -11.29
CA VAL A 4 -6.07 0.20 -10.77
C VAL A 4 -5.35 1.32 -11.51
N ARG A 5 -6.09 2.13 -12.24
CA ARG A 5 -5.54 3.29 -12.93
C ARG A 5 -5.38 4.45 -11.96
N ARG A 6 -4.25 5.11 -12.04
CA ARG A 6 -3.94 6.28 -11.24
C ARG A 6 -3.51 7.42 -12.15
N VAL A 7 -4.06 8.60 -11.92
CA VAL A 7 -3.62 9.82 -12.58
C VAL A 7 -3.01 10.73 -11.51
N VAL A 8 -1.76 11.10 -11.68
CA VAL A 8 -1.07 12.00 -10.76
C VAL A 8 -0.85 13.33 -11.47
N THR A 9 -1.34 14.38 -10.85
CA THR A 9 -1.13 15.74 -11.33
C THR A 9 -0.09 16.44 -10.47
N GLY A 10 0.55 17.41 -11.06
CA GLY A 10 1.53 18.23 -10.38
C GLY A 10 1.72 19.52 -11.16
N HIS A 11 2.92 20.05 -11.14
CA HIS A 11 3.23 21.27 -11.88
C HIS A 11 4.65 21.20 -12.40
N ASP A 12 4.90 21.92 -13.49
CA ASP A 12 6.23 22.01 -14.06
C ASP A 12 7.07 23.08 -13.34
N LYS A 13 8.28 23.30 -13.81
CA LYS A 13 9.20 24.26 -13.21
C LYS A 13 8.68 25.71 -13.24
N ASN A 14 7.70 26.00 -14.09
CA ASN A 14 7.06 27.31 -14.19
C ASN A 14 5.79 27.41 -13.37
N GLY A 15 5.45 26.38 -12.59
CA GLY A 15 4.25 26.36 -11.79
C GLY A 15 2.97 26.02 -12.56
N LYS A 16 3.10 25.61 -13.81
CA LYS A 16 1.94 25.23 -14.63
C LYS A 16 1.48 23.81 -14.27
N ALA A 17 0.16 23.64 -14.08
CA ALA A 17 -0.41 22.33 -13.78
C ALA A 17 -0.22 21.37 -14.96
N VAL A 18 0.27 20.19 -14.67
CA VAL A 18 0.52 19.15 -15.66
C VAL A 18 0.14 17.78 -15.11
N VAL A 19 -0.11 16.82 -15.99
CA VAL A 19 -0.25 15.42 -15.60
C VAL A 19 1.17 14.83 -15.53
N LEU A 20 1.58 14.36 -14.37
CA LEU A 20 2.88 13.73 -14.18
C LEU A 20 2.88 12.28 -14.62
N SER A 21 1.79 11.57 -14.36
CA SER A 21 1.66 10.17 -14.77
C SER A 21 0.20 9.81 -14.92
N ASP A 22 -0.06 8.84 -15.81
CA ASP A 22 -1.38 8.29 -16.05
C ASP A 22 -1.19 6.83 -16.44
N GLY A 23 -1.66 5.92 -15.61
CA GLY A 23 -1.48 4.49 -15.86
C GLY A 23 -1.77 3.66 -14.62
N PRO A 24 -1.46 2.36 -14.68
CA PRO A 24 -1.64 1.51 -13.50
C PRO A 24 -0.73 1.96 -12.36
N VAL A 25 -1.18 1.75 -11.12
CA VAL A 25 -0.33 2.03 -9.96
C VAL A 25 0.94 1.20 -10.06
N PRO A 26 2.12 1.80 -9.76
CA PRO A 26 3.39 1.09 -9.93
C PRO A 26 3.67 0.05 -8.86
N VAL A 27 3.02 0.13 -7.71
CA VAL A 27 3.32 -0.75 -6.58
C VAL A 27 2.07 -1.51 -6.19
N VAL A 28 2.15 -2.84 -6.32
CA VAL A 28 1.10 -3.77 -5.92
C VAL A 28 1.76 -4.85 -5.08
N HIS A 29 1.29 -5.03 -3.86
CA HIS A 29 1.78 -6.09 -2.97
C HIS A 29 0.80 -7.25 -2.97
N SER A 30 1.34 -8.48 -3.04
CA SER A 30 0.55 -9.70 -2.90
C SER A 30 0.78 -10.31 -1.53
N ASN A 31 -0.20 -11.11 -1.08
CA ASN A 31 -0.03 -11.89 0.14
C ASN A 31 0.39 -13.31 -0.26
N PRO A 32 1.60 -13.76 0.15
CA PRO A 32 2.08 -15.09 -0.23
C PRO A 32 1.23 -16.23 0.32
N MET A 33 0.48 -15.98 1.40
CA MET A 33 -0.34 -17.00 2.05
C MET A 33 -1.78 -17.01 1.55
N ARG A 34 -2.16 -16.07 0.71
CA ARG A 34 -3.53 -15.98 0.21
C ARG A 34 -3.54 -15.51 -1.24
N ALA A 35 -3.68 -16.46 -2.15
CA ALA A 35 -3.70 -16.17 -3.58
C ALA A 35 -4.87 -15.23 -3.91
N GLY A 36 -4.61 -14.24 -4.74
CA GLY A 36 -5.61 -13.28 -5.17
C GLY A 36 -5.77 -12.08 -4.25
N GLN A 37 -5.16 -12.07 -3.07
CA GLN A 37 -5.17 -10.88 -2.23
C GLN A 37 -4.10 -9.91 -2.69
N LEU A 38 -4.52 -8.73 -3.10
CA LEU A 38 -3.63 -7.69 -3.64
C LEU A 38 -3.87 -6.38 -2.91
N SER A 39 -2.79 -5.64 -2.69
CA SER A 39 -2.84 -4.28 -2.16
C SER A 39 -2.25 -3.34 -3.20
N HIS A 40 -3.09 -2.50 -3.78
CA HIS A 40 -2.68 -1.48 -4.74
C HIS A 40 -2.35 -0.21 -3.97
N GLU A 41 -1.08 0.15 -3.92
CA GLU A 41 -0.64 1.33 -3.19
C GLU A 41 -0.87 2.58 -4.05
N ILE A 42 -1.83 3.41 -3.67
CA ILE A 42 -2.23 4.57 -4.47
C ILE A 42 -1.33 5.75 -4.18
N TRP A 43 -1.21 6.12 -2.89
CA TRP A 43 -0.42 7.27 -2.49
C TRP A 43 -0.11 7.19 -1.01
N LYS A 44 0.95 7.84 -0.57
CA LYS A 44 1.18 8.07 0.85
C LYS A 44 1.92 9.36 1.08
N THR A 45 1.71 9.94 2.25
CA THR A 45 2.40 11.13 2.71
C THR A 45 3.07 10.83 4.05
N SER A 46 4.07 11.63 4.41
CA SER A 46 4.84 11.40 5.63
C SER A 46 4.95 12.64 6.53
N ALA A 47 4.28 13.72 6.17
CA ALA A 47 4.34 14.95 6.94
C ALA A 47 3.05 15.76 6.77
N MET A 48 2.82 16.67 7.71
CA MET A 48 1.73 17.63 7.64
C MET A 48 2.23 18.98 8.15
N PRO A 49 2.17 20.04 7.32
CA PRO A 49 1.66 20.00 5.94
C PRO A 49 2.58 19.20 5.02
N VAL A 50 1.99 18.63 3.97
CA VAL A 50 2.75 17.85 3.02
C VAL A 50 3.56 18.78 2.11
N ALA A 51 4.81 18.43 1.88
CA ALA A 51 5.65 19.15 0.91
C ALA A 51 5.27 18.74 -0.51
N ILE A 52 5.21 19.70 -1.41
CA ILE A 52 4.93 19.46 -2.82
C ILE A 52 6.11 19.95 -3.63
N ALA A 53 6.73 19.03 -4.38
CA ALA A 53 7.91 19.35 -5.19
C ALA A 53 7.62 19.08 -6.66
N ALA A 54 8.25 19.85 -7.54
CA ALA A 54 8.08 19.66 -8.99
C ALA A 54 8.69 18.33 -9.46
N ASP A 55 9.72 17.85 -8.76
CA ASP A 55 10.42 16.60 -9.07
C ASP A 55 10.08 15.48 -8.07
N GLU A 56 8.83 15.42 -7.66
CA GLU A 56 8.39 14.49 -6.64
C GLU A 56 8.61 13.04 -7.05
N ARG A 57 9.18 12.25 -6.14
CA ARG A 57 9.43 10.83 -6.37
C ARG A 57 8.18 10.02 -6.06
N GLU A 58 8.16 8.78 -6.56
CA GLU A 58 7.07 7.87 -6.27
C GLU A 58 6.98 7.61 -4.76
N PRO A 59 5.93 8.08 -4.07
CA PRO A 59 5.88 7.94 -2.61
C PRO A 59 5.60 6.52 -2.13
N THR A 60 5.06 5.66 -3.00
CA THR A 60 4.71 4.29 -2.62
C THR A 60 5.83 3.29 -2.83
N ALA A 61 6.97 3.72 -3.39
CA ALA A 61 8.12 2.85 -3.61
C ALA A 61 8.69 2.33 -2.29
N GLY A 62 9.27 1.14 -2.34
CA GLY A 62 9.88 0.53 -1.17
C GLY A 62 9.03 -0.55 -0.54
N PRO A 63 9.41 -1.03 0.65
CA PRO A 63 8.69 -2.11 1.31
C PRO A 63 7.30 -1.68 1.74
N ARG A 64 6.42 -2.66 1.88
CA ARG A 64 5.06 -2.43 2.32
C ARG A 64 5.04 -1.78 3.70
N GLN A 65 4.28 -0.72 3.84
CA GLN A 65 4.07 -0.03 5.11
C GLN A 65 2.59 -0.11 5.47
N LEU A 66 2.26 -0.87 6.50
CA LEU A 66 0.87 -1.09 6.88
C LEU A 66 0.26 0.14 7.53
N HIS A 67 1.00 0.77 8.43
CA HIS A 67 0.55 1.98 9.12
C HIS A 67 1.21 3.21 8.53
N PRO A 68 0.51 4.34 8.49
CA PRO A 68 1.14 5.57 8.04
C PRO A 68 2.21 6.03 9.03
N ALA A 69 3.16 6.84 8.55
CA ALA A 69 4.08 7.53 9.42
C ALA A 69 3.32 8.47 10.36
N PRO A 70 3.90 8.86 11.52
CA PRO A 70 3.31 9.92 12.33
C PRO A 70 3.07 11.15 11.44
N MET A 71 1.91 11.75 11.51
CA MET A 71 1.52 12.89 10.65
C MET A 71 1.42 12.55 9.16
N GLY A 72 1.41 11.28 8.81
CA GLY A 72 1.30 10.82 7.44
C GLY A 72 -0.03 10.17 7.12
N THR A 73 -0.21 9.81 5.84
CA THR A 73 -1.39 9.09 5.34
C THR A 73 -0.97 7.96 4.43
N VAL A 74 -1.82 6.96 4.33
CA VAL A 74 -1.67 5.87 3.35
C VAL A 74 -3.02 5.68 2.67
N PHE A 75 -3.00 5.70 1.32
CA PHE A 75 -4.18 5.39 0.53
C PHE A 75 -3.88 4.14 -0.29
N ARG A 76 -4.64 3.07 -0.03
CA ARG A 76 -4.51 1.83 -0.78
C ARG A 76 -5.87 1.23 -1.09
N ILE A 77 -5.93 0.48 -2.17
CA ILE A 77 -7.10 -0.31 -2.54
C ILE A 77 -6.71 -1.76 -2.39
N SER A 78 -7.44 -2.49 -1.55
CA SER A 78 -7.16 -3.90 -1.31
C SER A 78 -8.22 -4.78 -1.94
N GLU A 79 -7.79 -5.78 -2.71
CA GLU A 79 -8.65 -6.82 -3.21
C GLU A 79 -8.56 -8.01 -2.27
N VAL A 80 -9.70 -8.46 -1.77
CA VAL A 80 -9.76 -9.60 -0.87
C VAL A 80 -10.61 -10.68 -1.55
N PRO A 81 -9.99 -11.80 -1.95
CA PRO A 81 -10.73 -12.87 -2.61
C PRO A 81 -11.64 -13.59 -1.62
N PRO A 82 -12.61 -14.36 -2.12
CA PRO A 82 -13.42 -15.21 -1.26
C PRO A 82 -12.55 -16.13 -0.42
N GLU A 83 -13.00 -16.44 0.78
CA GLU A 83 -12.29 -17.34 1.66
C GLU A 83 -12.27 -18.75 1.05
N THR A 84 -11.08 -19.33 0.97
CA THR A 84 -10.89 -20.70 0.48
C THR A 84 -10.95 -21.68 1.64
N GLU A 85 -11.14 -22.96 1.30
CA GLU A 85 -11.12 -24.01 2.29
C GLU A 85 -9.79 -24.07 3.05
N ALA A 86 -8.69 -23.87 2.33
CA ALA A 86 -7.37 -23.83 2.94
C ALA A 86 -7.25 -22.73 4.00
N VAL A 87 -7.79 -21.55 3.71
CA VAL A 87 -7.79 -20.43 4.67
C VAL A 87 -8.66 -20.73 5.86
N ARG A 88 -9.85 -21.32 5.64
CA ARG A 88 -10.77 -21.68 6.73
C ARG A 88 -10.19 -22.73 7.68
N ASN A 89 -9.33 -23.60 7.15
CA ASN A 89 -8.72 -24.68 7.92
C ASN A 89 -7.38 -24.29 8.56
N LEU A 90 -6.97 -23.04 8.47
CA LEU A 90 -5.76 -22.58 9.13
C LEU A 90 -5.89 -22.69 10.65
N THR A 91 -4.86 -23.25 11.29
CA THR A 91 -4.76 -23.21 12.74
C THR A 91 -4.43 -21.78 13.20
N PRO A 92 -4.69 -21.42 14.48
CA PRO A 92 -4.29 -20.12 14.99
C PRO A 92 -2.80 -19.82 14.79
N GLU A 93 -1.94 -20.81 14.93
CA GLU A 93 -0.51 -20.66 14.72
C GLU A 93 -0.17 -20.37 13.25
N GLN A 94 -0.79 -21.10 12.33
CA GLN A 94 -0.61 -20.90 10.90
C GLN A 94 -1.12 -19.53 10.46
N ALA A 95 -2.26 -19.11 10.98
CA ALA A 95 -2.82 -17.79 10.68
C ALA A 95 -1.89 -16.68 11.18
N ARG A 96 -1.33 -16.87 12.38
CA ARG A 96 -0.42 -15.89 12.97
C ARG A 96 0.87 -15.78 12.16
N ALA A 97 1.43 -16.92 11.73
CA ALA A 97 2.62 -16.95 10.89
C ALA A 97 2.38 -16.27 9.54
N ALA A 98 1.25 -16.54 8.91
CA ALA A 98 0.89 -15.92 7.64
C ALA A 98 0.73 -14.40 7.79
N PHE A 99 0.09 -13.96 8.86
CA PHE A 99 -0.12 -12.55 9.15
C PHE A 99 1.22 -11.85 9.45
N GLY A 100 2.08 -12.50 10.22
CA GLY A 100 3.42 -12.00 10.51
C GLY A 100 4.26 -11.85 9.25
N ALA A 101 4.22 -12.83 8.34
CA ALA A 101 4.96 -12.78 7.09
C ALA A 101 4.51 -11.60 6.21
N SER A 102 3.20 -11.30 6.19
CA SER A 102 2.69 -10.20 5.37
C SER A 102 2.92 -8.82 5.98
N ARG A 103 3.37 -8.76 7.24
CA ARG A 103 3.61 -7.52 7.98
C ARG A 103 5.03 -7.42 8.51
N ALA A 104 5.96 -8.12 7.88
CA ALA A 104 7.33 -8.20 8.39
C ALA A 104 7.99 -6.82 8.54
N GLU A 105 7.70 -5.90 7.62
CA GLU A 105 8.27 -4.57 7.63
C GLU A 105 7.65 -3.65 8.70
N ASP A 106 6.57 -4.09 9.33
CA ASP A 106 5.88 -3.30 10.36
C ASP A 106 5.66 -4.12 11.62
N ALA A 107 6.60 -5.00 11.93
CA ALA A 107 6.49 -5.91 13.06
C ALA A 107 6.41 -5.19 14.40
N SER A 108 6.92 -3.97 14.47
CA SER A 108 6.91 -3.18 15.70
C SER A 108 5.51 -2.86 16.23
N THR A 109 4.50 -2.90 15.33
CA THR A 109 3.12 -2.64 15.73
C THR A 109 2.34 -3.91 16.02
N TRP A 110 2.96 -5.05 15.86
CA TRP A 110 2.32 -6.35 16.00
C TRP A 110 1.90 -6.60 17.44
N GLY A 111 0.67 -6.95 17.66
CA GLY A 111 0.14 -7.23 18.98
C GLY A 111 -0.27 -6.02 19.78
N ARG A 112 -0.16 -4.83 19.24
CA ARG A 112 -0.63 -3.62 19.91
C ARG A 112 -2.10 -3.41 19.63
N GLY A 113 -2.88 -3.48 20.69
CA GLY A 113 -4.22 -2.99 20.73
C GLY A 113 -5.08 -3.32 19.53
N GLY A 114 -5.10 -4.45 19.19
CA GLY A 114 -5.92 -5.12 18.20
C GLY A 114 -6.71 -4.30 17.24
#